data_031036706f53dbd50a544aa4a36fd943
#
_entry.id   031036706f53dbd50a544aa4a36fd943
#
_cell.length_a   1.000
_cell.length_b   1.000
_cell.length_c   1.000
_cell.angle_alpha   90.00
_cell.angle_beta   90.00
_cell.angle_gamma   90.00
#
_symmetry.space_group_name_H-M   'P 1'
#
loop_
_entity.id
_entity.type
_entity.pdbx_description
1 polymer ?
#
loop_
_entity_poly.entity_id
_entity_poly.type
_entity_poly.pdbx_seq_one_letter_code
_entity_poly.pdbx_strand_id
1 'polypeptide(L)' 'RLALVNRADRVAEVLFAMKSRGIEPKRLQFVRGSANAKPYLLLVEGTKGGKEGVDVLPDLVNVK' A
#
# COMPACT_ATOMS: atom_id res chain seq x y z
N ARG A 1 -11.17 -2.39 9.71
CA ARG A 1 -10.15 -2.81 8.77
C ARG A 1 -10.44 -2.24 7.39
N LEU A 2 -9.48 -1.56 6.81
CA LEU A 2 -9.64 -0.88 5.54
C LEU A 2 -8.60 -1.41 4.55
N ALA A 3 -9.06 -1.71 3.33
CA ALA A 3 -8.17 -2.09 2.25
C ALA A 3 -8.39 -1.13 1.09
N LEU A 4 -7.29 -0.62 0.52
CA LEU A 4 -7.32 0.34 -0.55
C LEU A 4 -6.41 -0.10 -1.69
N VAL A 5 -6.82 0.26 -2.92
CA VAL A 5 -5.99 0.11 -4.11
C VAL A 5 -5.85 1.49 -4.73
N ASN A 6 -4.63 1.87 -5.08
CA ASN A 6 -4.38 3.15 -5.70
C ASN A 6 -3.15 3.05 -6.59
N ARG A 7 -2.82 4.14 -7.27
CA ARG A 7 -1.59 4.20 -8.08
C ARG A 7 -0.38 4.20 -7.16
N ALA A 8 0.66 3.51 -7.58
CA ALA A 8 1.88 3.41 -6.77
C ALA A 8 2.53 4.78 -6.52
N ASP A 9 2.43 5.69 -7.48
CA ASP A 9 3.05 7.02 -7.34
C ASP A 9 2.31 7.91 -6.34
N ARG A 10 1.19 7.46 -5.81
CA ARG A 10 0.44 8.21 -4.81
C ARG A 10 0.60 7.64 -3.40
N VAL A 11 1.64 6.85 -3.19
CA VAL A 11 1.83 6.17 -1.90
C VAL A 11 1.88 7.16 -0.73
N ALA A 12 2.60 8.26 -0.88
CA ALA A 12 2.72 9.23 0.22
C ALA A 12 1.37 9.86 0.57
N GLU A 13 0.59 10.21 -0.45
CA GLU A 13 -0.73 10.82 -0.25
C GLU A 13 -1.70 9.84 0.38
N VAL A 14 -1.67 8.57 -0.05
CA VAL A 14 -2.54 7.55 0.49
C VAL A 14 -2.24 7.32 1.96
N LEU A 15 -0.96 7.17 2.32
CA LEU A 15 -0.58 6.95 3.71
C LEU A 15 -0.91 8.16 4.58
N PHE A 16 -0.69 9.36 4.06
CA PHE A 16 -1.04 10.58 4.79
C PHE A 16 -2.54 10.66 5.06
N ALA A 17 -3.35 10.34 4.04
CA ALA A 17 -4.80 10.39 4.21
C ALA A 17 -5.27 9.37 5.24
N MET A 18 -4.69 8.18 5.26
CA MET A 18 -5.02 7.16 6.26
C MET A 18 -4.68 7.64 7.66
N LYS A 19 -3.46 8.14 7.85
CA LYS A 19 -3.02 8.63 9.16
C LYS A 19 -3.88 9.79 9.63
N SER A 20 -4.28 10.67 8.72
CA SER A 20 -5.13 11.82 9.05
C SER A 20 -6.50 11.40 9.58
N ARG A 21 -6.94 10.21 9.23
CA ARG A 21 -8.22 9.68 9.68
C ARG A 21 -8.08 8.69 10.83
N GLY A 22 -6.90 8.61 11.42
CA GLY A 22 -6.66 7.69 12.52
C GLY A 22 -6.54 6.24 12.11
N ILE A 23 -6.30 5.99 10.83
CA ILE A 23 -6.12 4.63 10.31
C ILE A 23 -4.62 4.37 10.16
N GLU A 24 -4.13 3.35 10.85
CA GLU A 24 -2.72 2.99 10.79
C GLU A 24 -2.51 1.99 9.66
N PRO A 25 -1.69 2.32 8.65
CA PRO A 25 -1.39 1.34 7.61
C PRO A 25 -0.58 0.19 8.20
N LYS A 26 -1.02 -1.04 7.95
CA LYS A 26 -0.41 -2.22 8.55
C LYS A 26 0.25 -3.13 7.51
N ARG A 27 -0.25 -3.14 6.28
CA ARG A 27 0.34 -3.92 5.20
C ARG A 27 0.40 -3.09 3.94
N LEU A 28 1.52 -3.17 3.26
CA LEU A 28 1.77 -2.42 2.04
C LEU A 28 2.36 -3.37 1.01
N GLN A 29 1.84 -3.35 -0.20
CA GLN A 29 2.36 -4.18 -1.27
C GLN A 29 2.23 -3.46 -2.60
N PHE A 30 3.29 -3.50 -3.38
CA PHE A 30 3.27 -2.92 -4.72
C PHE A 30 3.06 -4.00 -5.75
N VAL A 31 2.43 -3.63 -6.85
CA VAL A 31 2.20 -4.53 -7.99
C VAL A 31 2.91 -3.94 -9.20
N ARG A 32 3.66 -4.78 -9.89
CA ARG A 32 4.37 -4.38 -11.11
C ARG A 32 4.03 -5.35 -12.24
N GLY A 33 4.14 -4.86 -13.47
CA GLY A 33 3.80 -5.68 -14.64
C GLY A 33 4.87 -6.68 -15.04
N SER A 34 6.12 -6.45 -14.63
CA SER A 34 7.22 -7.36 -14.89
C SER A 34 8.31 -7.14 -13.87
N ALA A 35 9.26 -8.07 -13.80
CA ALA A 35 10.34 -7.99 -12.82
C ALA A 35 11.20 -6.73 -12.96
N ASN A 36 11.26 -6.17 -14.18
CA ASN A 36 12.08 -4.98 -14.45
C ASN A 36 11.27 -3.68 -14.53
N ALA A 37 9.96 -3.76 -14.34
CA ALA A 37 9.09 -2.59 -14.43
C ALA A 37 8.96 -1.90 -13.08
N LYS A 38 8.66 -0.61 -13.11
CA LYS A 38 8.30 0.11 -11.88
C LYS A 38 6.92 -0.34 -11.42
N PRO A 39 6.67 -0.35 -10.11
CA PRO A 39 5.33 -0.63 -9.61
C PRO A 39 4.33 0.38 -10.15
N TYR A 40 3.14 -0.08 -10.49
CA TYR A 40 2.07 0.79 -10.98
C TYR A 40 0.85 0.82 -10.05
N LEU A 41 0.70 -0.18 -9.20
CA LEU A 41 -0.38 -0.24 -8.23
C LEU A 41 0.15 -0.40 -6.82
N LEU A 42 -0.62 0.12 -5.90
CA LEU A 42 -0.35 0.03 -4.46
C LEU A 42 -1.55 -0.61 -3.79
N LEU A 43 -1.29 -1.67 -3.04
CA LEU A 43 -2.28 -2.30 -2.18
C LEU A 43 -1.91 -1.96 -0.75
N VAL A 44 -2.86 -1.43 0.01
CA VAL A 44 -2.59 -1.08 1.40
C VAL A 44 -3.76 -1.49 2.28
N GLU A 45 -3.43 -2.09 3.43
CA GLU A 45 -4.41 -2.41 4.46
C GLU A 45 -4.09 -1.63 5.71
N GLY A 46 -5.12 -1.18 6.39
CA GLY A 46 -4.95 -0.44 7.63
C GLY A 46 -5.98 -0.80 8.67
N THR A 47 -5.70 -0.41 9.90
CA THR A 47 -6.56 -0.66 11.05
C THR A 47 -6.75 0.65 11.82
N LYS A 48 -7.99 0.96 12.13
CA LYS A 48 -8.28 2.16 12.92
C LYS A 48 -7.75 1.98 14.33
N GLY A 49 -6.98 2.98 14.79
CA GLY A 49 -6.42 2.94 16.14
C GLY A 49 -5.30 1.93 16.33
N GLY A 50 -4.72 1.41 15.25
CA GLY A 50 -3.65 0.44 15.35
C GLY A 50 -2.34 1.04 15.81
N LYS A 51 -1.42 0.18 16.20
CA LYS A 51 -0.07 0.60 16.58
C LYS A 51 0.75 0.90 15.35
N GLU A 52 1.79 1.71 15.51
CA GLU A 52 2.71 2.01 14.42
C GLU A 52 3.42 0.75 13.95
N GLY A 53 3.82 0.80 12.70
CA GLY A 53 4.56 -0.28 12.08
C GLY A 53 3.81 -0.85 10.89
N VAL A 54 4.45 -0.84 9.73
CA VAL A 54 3.86 -1.36 8.51
C VAL A 54 4.72 -2.48 7.96
N ASP A 55 4.07 -3.59 7.56
CA ASP A 55 4.73 -4.68 6.86
C ASP A 55 4.74 -4.38 5.37
N VAL A 56 5.93 -4.26 4.80
CA VAL A 56 6.07 -4.09 3.36
C VAL A 56 6.28 -5.48 2.77
N LEU A 57 5.26 -5.96 2.06
CA LEU A 57 5.28 -7.30 1.48
C LEU A 57 6.08 -7.29 0.18
N PRO A 58 6.59 -8.46 -0.23
CA PRO A 58 7.27 -8.54 -1.53
C PRO A 58 6.35 -8.11 -2.66
N ASP A 59 6.92 -7.45 -3.67
CA ASP A 59 6.14 -6.97 -4.80
C ASP A 59 5.48 -8.13 -5.55
N LEU A 60 4.24 -7.91 -5.95
CA LEU A 60 3.56 -8.83 -6.84
C LEU A 60 3.93 -8.51 -8.28
N VAL A 61 4.28 -9.53 -9.03
CA VAL A 61 4.55 -9.37 -10.46
C VAL A 61 3.35 -9.93 -11.21
N ASN A 62 2.61 -9.03 -11.88
CA ASN A 62 1.43 -9.41 -12.62
C ASN A 62 1.82 -9.75 -14.05
N VAL A 63 2.27 -10.98 -14.25
CA VAL A 63 2.70 -11.47 -15.57
C VAL A 63 1.51 -12.05 -16.31
N LYS A 64 1.33 -11.60 -17.53
CA LYS A 64 0.28 -12.15 -18.40
C LYS A 64 0.84 -13.19 -19.33
#